data_bfe4a2e7616f205d660f0aa79b1868e2
#
_entry.id   bfe4a2e7616f205d660f0aa79b1868e2
#
_cell.length_a   1.000
_cell.length_b   1.000
_cell.length_c   1.000
_cell.angle_alpha   90.00
_cell.angle_beta   90.00
_cell.angle_gamma   90.00
#
_symmetry.space_group_name_H-M   'P 1'
#
loop_
_entity.id
_entity.type
_entity.pdbx_description
1 polymer ?
#
loop_
_entity_poly.entity_id
_entity_poly.type
_entity_poly.pdbx_seq_one_letter_code
_entity_poly.pdbx_strand_id
1 'polypeptide(L)'
;RAGRGVVTDGAPVWVTRQSGRYLPEFLKIRENFEFFECCRNPEVASEITIQPVRRYDGLLDAAVIFSDILVIPQAMGMEVEMVQGKGPSFLKPLDSPKDLGRLTKVDVRKDLGYVLEAIRLTRAKLAGRVPVIGFCGAPWTLMAYMIEGGGSKTWEKAKRWLFDYPEESKHLLDRIANVCASFLVEQVLAGAQLLQVFDSWAGELTPYDFRTFSLPYLRNIAIEVKDKLDTLSVEPPPMILYAKGAINHSLVDISKAGFDVVGIDHTVEPAWARHCLAESQTSGRKFSQVESKKSGQHPIA
;
A
#
# COMPACT_ATOMS: atom_id res chain seq x y z
N ARG A 1 17.65 -0.11 8.66
CA ARG A 1 17.95 0.02 10.10
C ARG A 1 16.76 0.59 10.86
N ALA A 2 16.28 1.82 10.56
CA ALA A 2 15.15 2.44 11.27
C ALA A 2 13.88 1.58 11.27
N GLY A 3 13.50 0.96 10.15
CA GLY A 3 12.35 0.04 10.06
C GLY A 3 12.45 -1.21 10.94
N ARG A 4 13.64 -1.52 11.46
CA ARG A 4 13.90 -2.57 12.46
C ARG A 4 14.05 -2.03 13.89
N GLY A 5 13.66 -0.77 14.13
CA GLY A 5 13.79 -0.13 15.44
C GLY A 5 15.23 0.21 15.86
N VAL A 6 16.18 0.18 14.92
CA VAL A 6 17.57 0.55 15.20
C VAL A 6 17.70 2.07 15.08
N VAL A 7 18.26 2.71 16.11
CA VAL A 7 18.55 4.14 16.11
C VAL A 7 19.50 4.49 14.96
N THR A 8 19.17 5.56 14.25
CA THR A 8 19.96 6.12 13.14
C THR A 8 20.40 7.55 13.48
N ASP A 9 21.46 8.03 12.87
CA ASP A 9 22.01 9.39 13.13
C ASP A 9 21.05 10.52 12.72
N GLY A 10 20.07 10.21 11.87
CA GLY A 10 18.97 11.09 11.47
C GLY A 10 17.72 10.30 11.15
N ALA A 11 16.57 10.98 11.09
CA ALA A 11 15.34 10.39 10.64
C ALA A 11 15.43 10.08 9.14
N PRO A 12 15.23 8.81 8.68
CA PRO A 12 15.22 8.50 7.27
C PRO A 12 14.11 9.25 6.55
N VAL A 13 14.41 9.74 5.36
CA VAL A 13 13.49 10.54 4.56
C VAL A 13 13.14 9.80 3.27
N TRP A 14 11.85 9.64 3.02
CA TRP A 14 11.31 9.31 1.72
C TRP A 14 10.04 10.13 1.47
N VAL A 15 9.68 10.33 0.21
CA VAL A 15 8.55 11.19 -0.15
C VAL A 15 7.41 10.32 -0.67
N THR A 16 6.22 10.43 -0.07
CA THR A 16 5.02 9.66 -0.46
C THR A 16 4.69 9.78 -1.95
N ARG A 17 4.97 10.93 -2.57
CA ARG A 17 4.79 11.16 -4.01
C ARG A 17 6.07 10.89 -4.81
N GLN A 18 6.79 9.84 -4.50
CA GLN A 18 8.03 9.49 -5.21
C GLN A 18 7.85 9.16 -6.67
N SER A 19 6.65 8.73 -7.12
CA SER A 19 6.37 8.56 -8.54
C SER A 19 6.64 9.83 -9.38
N GLY A 20 7.05 10.90 -8.70
CA GLY A 20 7.57 12.10 -9.35
C GLY A 20 6.57 12.79 -10.27
N ARG A 21 5.26 12.65 -10.04
CA ARG A 21 4.21 13.22 -10.90
C ARG A 21 4.38 14.72 -11.17
N TYR A 22 5.21 15.39 -10.39
CA TYR A 22 5.61 16.80 -10.55
C TYR A 22 6.96 16.97 -11.26
N LEU A 23 7.71 15.90 -11.50
CA LEU A 23 9.02 15.97 -12.15
C LEU A 23 8.88 16.11 -13.67
N PRO A 24 9.64 17.01 -14.31
CA PRO A 24 9.63 17.15 -15.78
C PRO A 24 9.94 15.83 -16.48
N GLU A 25 10.85 15.02 -15.94
CA GLU A 25 11.23 13.72 -16.46
C GLU A 25 10.06 12.73 -16.47
N PHE A 26 9.24 12.74 -15.43
CA PHE A 26 8.02 11.95 -15.35
C PHE A 26 7.00 12.42 -16.40
N LEU A 27 6.77 13.74 -16.48
CA LEU A 27 5.83 14.30 -17.46
C LEU A 27 6.21 13.92 -18.89
N LYS A 28 7.51 13.98 -19.23
CA LYS A 28 8.01 13.56 -20.54
C LYS A 28 7.73 12.08 -20.85
N ILE A 29 7.82 11.18 -19.86
CA ILE A 29 7.42 9.78 -20.05
C ILE A 29 5.93 9.69 -20.30
N ARG A 30 5.12 10.45 -19.55
CA ARG A 30 3.66 10.44 -19.66
C ARG A 30 3.12 11.00 -20.99
N GLU A 31 3.91 11.71 -21.76
CA GLU A 31 3.56 12.10 -23.12
C GLU A 31 3.41 10.90 -24.07
N ASN A 32 4.10 9.79 -23.78
CA ASN A 32 4.17 8.62 -24.65
C ASN A 32 3.47 7.37 -24.08
N PHE A 33 3.11 7.37 -22.79
CA PHE A 33 2.54 6.19 -22.13
C PHE A 33 1.37 6.59 -21.25
N GLU A 34 0.29 5.83 -21.31
CA GLU A 34 -0.79 5.91 -20.34
C GLU A 34 -0.32 5.46 -18.93
N PHE A 35 -1.07 5.84 -17.88
CA PHE A 35 -0.66 5.58 -16.51
C PHE A 35 -0.47 4.09 -16.21
N PHE A 36 -1.44 3.26 -16.56
CA PHE A 36 -1.34 1.83 -16.35
C PHE A 36 -0.38 1.14 -17.34
N GLU A 37 -0.14 1.73 -18.50
CA GLU A 37 0.94 1.29 -19.39
C GLU A 37 2.31 1.51 -18.74
N CYS A 38 2.53 2.66 -18.08
CA CYS A 38 3.74 2.88 -17.29
C CYS A 38 3.90 1.81 -16.19
N CYS A 39 2.80 1.43 -15.51
CA CYS A 39 2.84 0.38 -14.48
C CYS A 39 3.19 -0.99 -15.06
N ARG A 40 2.66 -1.32 -16.26
CA ARG A 40 2.85 -2.62 -16.92
C ARG A 40 4.15 -2.76 -17.69
N ASN A 41 4.90 -1.67 -17.89
CA ASN A 41 6.21 -1.69 -18.53
C ASN A 41 7.31 -1.64 -17.47
N PRO A 42 8.02 -2.75 -17.20
CA PRO A 42 9.03 -2.81 -16.14
C PRO A 42 10.16 -1.80 -16.27
N GLU A 43 10.62 -1.52 -17.50
CA GLU A 43 11.69 -0.55 -17.74
C GLU A 43 11.23 0.87 -17.43
N VAL A 44 10.02 1.24 -17.86
CA VAL A 44 9.42 2.55 -17.61
C VAL A 44 9.14 2.71 -16.10
N ALA A 45 8.54 1.72 -15.45
CA ALA A 45 8.27 1.74 -14.03
C ALA A 45 9.56 1.87 -13.20
N SER A 46 10.60 1.13 -13.58
CA SER A 46 11.91 1.22 -12.96
C SER A 46 12.53 2.61 -13.15
N GLU A 47 12.48 3.18 -14.36
CA GLU A 47 13.00 4.52 -14.62
C GLU A 47 12.28 5.57 -13.77
N ILE A 48 10.93 5.56 -13.75
CA ILE A 48 10.13 6.48 -12.93
C ILE A 48 10.48 6.35 -11.44
N THR A 49 10.70 5.12 -10.95
CA THR A 49 11.09 4.86 -9.56
C THR A 49 12.42 5.52 -9.20
N ILE A 50 13.38 5.54 -10.12
CA ILE A 50 14.74 6.02 -9.88
C ILE A 50 14.85 7.55 -10.03
N GLN A 51 13.99 8.17 -10.82
CA GLN A 51 14.05 9.62 -11.09
C GLN A 51 14.16 10.47 -9.82
N PRO A 52 13.33 10.29 -8.76
CA PRO A 52 13.46 11.06 -7.52
C PRO A 52 14.80 10.83 -6.83
N VAL A 53 15.29 9.57 -6.79
CA VAL A 53 16.57 9.25 -6.15
C VAL A 53 17.73 9.92 -6.88
N ARG A 54 17.67 9.97 -8.21
CA ARG A 54 18.69 10.64 -9.04
C ARG A 54 18.62 12.16 -8.90
N ARG A 55 17.42 12.74 -8.87
CA ARG A 55 17.23 14.18 -8.76
C ARG A 55 17.60 14.74 -7.38
N TYR A 56 17.27 13.99 -6.35
CA TYR A 56 17.52 14.35 -4.94
C TYR A 56 18.62 13.49 -4.35
N ASP A 57 19.73 13.38 -5.07
CA ASP A 57 20.84 12.53 -4.68
C ASP A 57 21.34 12.81 -3.26
N GLY A 58 21.43 11.77 -2.45
CA GLY A 58 21.84 11.87 -1.04
C GLY A 58 20.77 12.43 -0.07
N LEU A 59 19.59 12.82 -0.57
CA LEU A 59 18.50 13.34 0.29
C LEU A 59 17.39 12.35 0.57
N LEU A 60 17.32 11.25 -0.18
CA LEU A 60 16.31 10.21 -0.01
C LEU A 60 16.96 8.91 0.46
N ASP A 61 16.39 8.33 1.52
CA ASP A 61 16.87 7.09 2.14
C ASP A 61 16.14 5.83 1.63
N ALA A 62 15.13 5.97 0.79
CA ALA A 62 14.42 4.85 0.18
C ALA A 62 13.74 5.26 -1.13
N ALA A 63 13.48 4.27 -1.99
CA ALA A 63 12.68 4.40 -3.20
C ALA A 63 11.44 3.52 -3.10
N VAL A 64 10.25 4.04 -3.42
CA VAL A 64 9.02 3.24 -3.55
C VAL A 64 8.85 2.86 -5.02
N ILE A 65 8.63 1.57 -5.28
CA ILE A 65 8.40 1.10 -6.65
C ILE A 65 7.23 1.84 -7.30
N PHE A 66 7.37 2.29 -8.54
CA PHE A 66 6.27 2.87 -9.27
C PHE A 66 5.29 1.77 -9.69
N SER A 67 4.09 1.86 -9.17
CA SER A 67 2.95 0.99 -9.43
C SER A 67 1.68 1.68 -8.97
N ASP A 68 0.56 0.95 -8.96
CA ASP A 68 -0.70 1.39 -8.37
C ASP A 68 -1.28 0.30 -7.47
N ILE A 69 -2.07 0.67 -6.46
CA ILE A 69 -2.75 -0.30 -5.59
C ILE A 69 -3.83 -1.08 -6.35
N LEU A 70 -4.38 -0.50 -7.42
CA LEU A 70 -5.47 -1.09 -8.22
C LEU A 70 -4.99 -2.15 -9.23
N VAL A 71 -3.68 -2.42 -9.32
CA VAL A 71 -3.16 -3.57 -10.08
C VAL A 71 -3.71 -4.91 -9.52
N ILE A 72 -4.04 -4.96 -8.22
CA ILE A 72 -4.66 -6.15 -7.60
C ILE A 72 -6.10 -6.37 -8.11
N PRO A 73 -7.04 -5.42 -8.03
CA PRO A 73 -8.33 -5.55 -8.69
C PRO A 73 -8.24 -5.85 -10.18
N GLN A 74 -7.27 -5.27 -10.91
CA GLN A 74 -7.04 -5.60 -12.32
C GLN A 74 -6.64 -7.07 -12.50
N ALA A 75 -5.73 -7.59 -11.68
CA ALA A 75 -5.36 -9.00 -11.70
C ALA A 75 -6.55 -9.91 -11.32
N MET A 76 -7.46 -9.43 -10.49
CA MET A 76 -8.72 -10.12 -10.17
C MET A 76 -9.77 -10.05 -11.30
N GLY A 77 -9.45 -9.48 -12.47
CA GLY A 77 -10.31 -9.43 -13.64
C GLY A 77 -11.17 -8.18 -13.78
N MET A 78 -10.92 -7.13 -13.00
CA MET A 78 -11.64 -5.86 -13.12
C MET A 78 -10.91 -4.90 -14.05
N GLU A 79 -11.65 -4.28 -14.96
CA GLU A 79 -11.12 -3.25 -15.87
C GLU A 79 -11.11 -1.89 -15.16
N VAL A 80 -9.93 -1.26 -15.14
CA VAL A 80 -9.72 0.05 -14.52
C VAL A 80 -9.02 0.97 -15.50
N GLU A 81 -9.57 2.17 -15.67
CA GLU A 81 -9.01 3.23 -16.50
C GLU A 81 -8.65 4.45 -15.65
N MET A 82 -7.68 5.24 -16.12
CA MET A 82 -7.34 6.51 -15.50
C MET A 82 -8.05 7.64 -16.26
N VAL A 83 -9.10 8.18 -15.66
CA VAL A 83 -9.90 9.26 -16.26
C VAL A 83 -9.34 10.61 -15.84
N GLN A 84 -9.07 11.47 -16.81
CA GLN A 84 -8.55 12.82 -16.55
C GLN A 84 -9.51 13.60 -15.64
N GLY A 85 -8.98 14.20 -14.56
CA GLY A 85 -9.73 14.98 -13.59
C GLY A 85 -10.55 14.16 -12.58
N LYS A 86 -10.77 12.84 -12.81
CA LYS A 86 -11.51 11.96 -11.88
C LYS A 86 -10.58 10.98 -11.14
N GLY A 87 -9.45 10.61 -11.75
CA GLY A 87 -8.60 9.54 -11.27
C GLY A 87 -9.04 8.15 -11.76
N PRO A 88 -8.80 7.08 -11.00
CA PRO A 88 -9.14 5.72 -11.42
C PRO A 88 -10.65 5.53 -11.50
N SER A 89 -11.12 4.84 -12.54
CA SER A 89 -12.51 4.50 -12.78
C SER A 89 -12.64 3.05 -13.19
N PHE A 90 -13.49 2.30 -12.50
CA PHE A 90 -13.82 0.93 -12.86
C PHE A 90 -14.96 0.92 -13.88
N LEU A 91 -14.76 0.26 -15.01
CA LEU A 91 -15.79 0.20 -16.06
C LEU A 91 -17.03 -0.57 -15.60
N LYS A 92 -16.84 -1.60 -14.79
CA LYS A 92 -17.89 -2.44 -14.22
C LYS A 92 -17.64 -2.68 -12.74
N PRO A 93 -18.01 -1.74 -11.85
CA PRO A 93 -17.88 -1.93 -10.40
C PRO A 93 -18.73 -3.11 -9.91
N LEU A 94 -18.53 -3.50 -8.66
CA LEU A 94 -19.34 -4.52 -8.00
C LEU A 94 -20.60 -3.88 -7.43
N ASP A 95 -21.77 -4.19 -8.00
CA ASP A 95 -23.04 -3.65 -7.52
C ASP A 95 -23.74 -4.56 -6.51
N SER A 96 -23.49 -5.86 -6.58
CA SER A 96 -24.11 -6.86 -5.72
C SER A 96 -23.20 -8.08 -5.51
N PRO A 97 -23.47 -8.92 -4.50
CA PRO A 97 -22.72 -10.16 -4.28
C PRO A 97 -22.67 -11.12 -5.48
N LYS A 98 -23.64 -11.06 -6.39
CA LYS A 98 -23.63 -11.85 -7.63
C LYS A 98 -22.42 -11.53 -8.52
N ASP A 99 -21.93 -10.31 -8.43
CA ASP A 99 -20.78 -9.84 -9.20
C ASP A 99 -19.45 -10.46 -8.73
N LEU A 100 -19.38 -11.03 -7.53
CA LEU A 100 -18.20 -11.72 -7.02
C LEU A 100 -17.82 -12.93 -7.88
N GLY A 101 -18.77 -13.51 -8.60
CA GLY A 101 -18.52 -14.58 -9.57
C GLY A 101 -17.72 -14.18 -10.80
N ARG A 102 -17.62 -12.86 -11.09
CA ARG A 102 -16.80 -12.32 -12.19
C ARG A 102 -15.31 -12.25 -11.83
N LEU A 103 -15.00 -12.24 -10.54
CA LEU A 103 -13.62 -12.10 -10.08
C LEU A 103 -12.84 -13.40 -10.33
N THR A 104 -11.69 -13.29 -10.96
CA THR A 104 -10.82 -14.40 -11.29
C THR A 104 -9.88 -14.76 -10.15
N LYS A 105 -9.36 -15.99 -10.17
CA LYS A 105 -8.23 -16.38 -9.31
C LYS A 105 -6.95 -15.76 -9.86
N VAL A 106 -6.17 -15.11 -9.00
CA VAL A 106 -4.92 -14.45 -9.38
C VAL A 106 -3.75 -15.43 -9.28
N ASP A 107 -2.96 -15.50 -10.33
CA ASP A 107 -1.59 -16.01 -10.30
C ASP A 107 -0.64 -14.81 -10.27
N VAL A 108 -0.11 -14.50 -9.08
CA VAL A 108 0.69 -13.30 -8.87
C VAL A 108 1.91 -13.21 -9.79
N ARG A 109 2.58 -14.34 -10.05
CA ARG A 109 3.77 -14.36 -10.91
C ARG A 109 3.44 -14.06 -12.37
N LYS A 110 2.29 -14.52 -12.83
CA LYS A 110 1.80 -14.31 -14.17
C LYS A 110 1.14 -12.93 -14.32
N ASP A 111 0.19 -12.63 -13.45
CA ASP A 111 -0.72 -11.49 -13.61
C ASP A 111 -0.11 -10.17 -13.15
N LEU A 112 0.85 -10.23 -12.18
CA LEU A 112 1.57 -9.07 -11.62
C LEU A 112 3.09 -9.16 -11.83
N GLY A 113 3.55 -10.08 -12.69
CA GLY A 113 4.96 -10.31 -12.97
C GLY A 113 5.72 -9.08 -13.45
N TYR A 114 5.04 -8.16 -14.12
CA TYR A 114 5.62 -6.90 -14.57
C TYR A 114 6.06 -5.98 -13.41
N VAL A 115 5.34 -5.98 -12.27
CA VAL A 115 5.78 -5.24 -11.07
C VAL A 115 7.00 -5.90 -10.46
N LEU A 116 7.03 -7.23 -10.41
CA LEU A 116 8.16 -7.99 -9.89
C LEU A 116 9.42 -7.73 -10.70
N GLU A 117 9.29 -7.69 -12.03
CA GLU A 117 10.41 -7.37 -12.90
C GLU A 117 10.87 -5.92 -12.74
N ALA A 118 9.95 -4.97 -12.60
CA ALA A 118 10.28 -3.58 -12.31
C ALA A 118 11.08 -3.44 -11.00
N ILE A 119 10.76 -4.23 -9.97
CA ILE A 119 11.52 -4.27 -8.71
C ILE A 119 12.94 -4.80 -8.95
N ARG A 120 13.12 -5.90 -9.69
CA ARG A 120 14.45 -6.46 -10.02
C ARG A 120 15.32 -5.45 -10.76
N LEU A 121 14.76 -4.83 -11.80
CA LEU A 121 15.44 -3.80 -12.59
C LEU A 121 15.83 -2.58 -11.74
N THR A 122 14.90 -2.11 -10.89
CA THR A 122 15.15 -1.00 -9.97
C THR A 122 16.28 -1.33 -9.01
N ARG A 123 16.26 -2.52 -8.41
CA ARG A 123 17.33 -3.01 -7.52
C ARG A 123 18.69 -3.03 -8.22
N ALA A 124 18.75 -3.57 -9.43
CA ALA A 124 19.97 -3.60 -10.22
C ALA A 124 20.51 -2.19 -10.53
N LYS A 125 19.62 -1.29 -11.01
CA LYS A 125 20.00 0.09 -11.36
C LYS A 125 20.39 0.95 -10.15
N LEU A 126 19.78 0.74 -8.99
CA LEU A 126 20.12 1.44 -7.75
C LEU A 126 21.46 0.96 -7.16
N ALA A 127 21.90 -0.26 -7.47
CA ALA A 127 23.18 -0.82 -7.02
C ALA A 127 23.42 -0.68 -5.49
N GLY A 128 22.36 -0.78 -4.70
CA GLY A 128 22.43 -0.70 -3.24
C GLY A 128 22.44 0.71 -2.64
N ARG A 129 22.32 1.78 -3.44
CA ARG A 129 22.32 3.18 -2.96
C ARG A 129 21.21 3.45 -1.93
N VAL A 130 20.01 2.99 -2.21
CA VAL A 130 18.86 3.07 -1.29
C VAL A 130 18.02 1.78 -1.38
N PRO A 131 17.31 1.40 -0.31
CA PRO A 131 16.38 0.26 -0.34
C PRO A 131 15.15 0.57 -1.20
N VAL A 132 14.56 -0.50 -1.76
CA VAL A 132 13.29 -0.44 -2.50
C VAL A 132 12.16 -0.86 -1.58
N ILE A 133 11.12 -0.02 -1.52
CA ILE A 133 9.87 -0.29 -0.83
C ILE A 133 8.88 -0.87 -1.84
N GLY A 134 8.44 -2.11 -1.60
CA GLY A 134 7.29 -2.71 -2.25
C GLY A 134 6.00 -2.38 -1.50
N PHE A 135 4.85 -2.46 -2.16
CA PHE A 135 3.60 -2.12 -1.50
C PHE A 135 2.38 -2.82 -2.11
N CYS A 136 1.27 -2.74 -1.37
CA CYS A 136 -0.07 -3.00 -1.89
C CYS A 136 -1.11 -2.09 -1.22
N GLY A 137 -2.31 -2.05 -1.78
CA GLY A 137 -3.48 -1.51 -1.09
C GLY A 137 -3.98 -2.48 -0.02
N ALA A 138 -4.56 -1.97 1.06
CA ALA A 138 -5.24 -2.77 2.06
C ALA A 138 -6.58 -3.33 1.52
N PRO A 139 -7.04 -4.48 2.03
CA PRO A 139 -8.27 -5.11 1.55
C PRO A 139 -9.50 -4.21 1.56
N TRP A 140 -9.73 -3.48 2.65
CA TRP A 140 -10.84 -2.51 2.72
C TRP A 140 -10.70 -1.42 1.66
N THR A 141 -9.54 -0.81 1.54
CA THR A 141 -9.29 0.24 0.53
C THR A 141 -9.54 -0.27 -0.88
N LEU A 142 -9.09 -1.48 -1.22
CA LEU A 142 -9.30 -2.07 -2.54
C LEU A 142 -10.77 -2.42 -2.78
N MET A 143 -11.42 -3.07 -1.81
CA MET A 143 -12.86 -3.37 -1.87
C MET A 143 -13.70 -2.11 -2.06
N ALA A 144 -13.36 -1.04 -1.33
CA ALA A 144 -14.08 0.24 -1.44
C ALA A 144 -14.02 0.79 -2.88
N TYR A 145 -12.85 0.77 -3.52
CA TYR A 145 -12.72 1.16 -4.93
C TYR A 145 -13.50 0.24 -5.87
N MET A 146 -13.44 -1.08 -5.65
CA MET A 146 -14.13 -2.08 -6.48
C MET A 146 -15.64 -1.90 -6.49
N ILE A 147 -16.22 -1.44 -5.37
CA ILE A 147 -17.66 -1.22 -5.20
C ILE A 147 -18.08 0.19 -5.61
N GLU A 148 -17.34 1.23 -5.18
CA GLU A 148 -17.66 2.61 -5.56
C GLU A 148 -17.48 2.86 -7.06
N GLY A 149 -16.57 2.11 -7.70
CA GLY A 149 -16.24 2.30 -9.11
C GLY A 149 -15.20 3.39 -9.36
N GLY A 150 -14.63 3.98 -8.32
CA GLY A 150 -13.65 5.06 -8.38
C GLY A 150 -13.44 5.75 -7.06
N GLY A 151 -12.89 6.98 -7.09
CA GLY A 151 -12.77 7.81 -5.90
C GLY A 151 -14.14 8.33 -5.44
N SER A 152 -14.36 8.35 -4.14
CA SER A 152 -15.58 8.85 -3.52
C SER A 152 -15.26 9.78 -2.35
N LYS A 153 -16.19 10.69 -2.03
CA LYS A 153 -16.10 11.55 -0.85
C LYS A 153 -16.68 10.89 0.39
N THR A 154 -17.63 9.99 0.23
CA THR A 154 -18.41 9.41 1.33
C THR A 154 -18.27 7.90 1.44
N TRP A 155 -17.86 7.23 0.35
CA TRP A 155 -17.76 5.76 0.28
C TRP A 155 -19.08 5.07 0.65
N GLU A 156 -20.22 5.68 0.26
CA GLU A 156 -21.55 5.27 0.67
C GLU A 156 -21.88 3.85 0.24
N LYS A 157 -21.63 3.51 -1.04
CA LYS A 157 -21.93 2.18 -1.57
C LYS A 157 -21.10 1.12 -0.86
N ALA A 158 -19.79 1.36 -0.70
CA ALA A 158 -18.91 0.41 -0.04
C ALA A 158 -19.29 0.22 1.44
N LYS A 159 -19.60 1.31 2.17
CA LYS A 159 -20.09 1.21 3.54
C LYS A 159 -21.42 0.47 3.62
N ARG A 160 -22.34 0.74 2.71
CA ARG A 160 -23.65 0.06 2.63
C ARG A 160 -23.47 -1.45 2.46
N TRP A 161 -22.52 -1.90 1.66
CA TRP A 161 -22.22 -3.33 1.51
C TRP A 161 -21.89 -4.02 2.84
N LEU A 162 -21.19 -3.32 3.75
CA LEU A 162 -20.85 -3.89 5.05
C LEU A 162 -22.08 -4.21 5.91
N PHE A 163 -23.19 -3.49 5.69
CA PHE A 163 -24.48 -3.70 6.38
C PHE A 163 -25.40 -4.65 5.62
N ASP A 164 -25.54 -4.44 4.31
CA ASP A 164 -26.48 -5.20 3.50
C ASP A 164 -25.97 -6.63 3.21
N TYR A 165 -24.62 -6.81 3.11
CA TYR A 165 -23.95 -8.04 2.73
C TYR A 165 -22.70 -8.33 3.57
N PRO A 166 -22.83 -8.47 4.91
CA PRO A 166 -21.66 -8.55 5.79
C PRO A 166 -20.80 -9.80 5.52
N GLU A 167 -21.38 -10.95 5.24
CA GLU A 167 -20.63 -12.18 5.02
C GLU A 167 -19.94 -12.20 3.65
N GLU A 168 -20.59 -11.70 2.61
CA GLU A 168 -20.00 -11.53 1.28
C GLU A 168 -18.89 -10.49 1.29
N SER A 169 -19.03 -9.42 2.10
CA SER A 169 -17.99 -8.43 2.33
C SER A 169 -16.77 -9.06 2.98
N LYS A 170 -16.95 -9.88 4.00
CA LYS A 170 -15.85 -10.61 4.66
C LYS A 170 -15.18 -11.58 3.68
N HIS A 171 -15.97 -12.31 2.88
CA HIS A 171 -15.42 -13.21 1.87
C HIS A 171 -14.60 -12.46 0.81
N LEU A 172 -15.08 -11.31 0.33
CA LEU A 172 -14.34 -10.49 -0.63
C LEU A 172 -13.04 -9.95 -0.01
N LEU A 173 -13.12 -9.42 1.22
CA LEU A 173 -11.95 -8.91 1.95
C LEU A 173 -10.89 -10.00 2.16
N ASP A 174 -11.30 -11.23 2.47
CA ASP A 174 -10.40 -12.37 2.61
C ASP A 174 -9.73 -12.73 1.29
N ARG A 175 -10.49 -12.80 0.19
CA ARG A 175 -9.93 -13.03 -1.16
C ARG A 175 -8.88 -11.98 -1.52
N ILE A 176 -9.16 -10.70 -1.26
CA ILE A 176 -8.21 -9.60 -1.52
C ILE A 176 -6.99 -9.73 -0.62
N ALA A 177 -7.16 -10.02 0.68
CA ALA A 177 -6.05 -10.19 1.62
C ALA A 177 -5.08 -11.30 1.18
N ASN A 178 -5.60 -12.43 0.72
CA ASN A 178 -4.80 -13.55 0.21
C ASN A 178 -3.96 -13.16 -1.02
N VAL A 179 -4.53 -12.36 -1.95
CA VAL A 179 -3.80 -11.83 -3.10
C VAL A 179 -2.73 -10.84 -2.63
N CYS A 180 -3.08 -9.92 -1.72
CA CYS A 180 -2.15 -8.95 -1.15
C CYS A 180 -0.95 -9.65 -0.50
N ALA A 181 -1.19 -10.63 0.36
CA ALA A 181 -0.12 -11.37 1.04
C ALA A 181 0.79 -12.08 0.04
N SER A 182 0.22 -12.79 -0.93
CA SER A 182 0.99 -13.47 -1.97
C SER A 182 1.79 -12.48 -2.82
N PHE A 183 1.23 -11.33 -3.16
CA PHE A 183 1.90 -10.29 -3.94
C PHE A 183 3.06 -9.64 -3.16
N LEU A 184 2.90 -9.40 -1.86
CA LEU A 184 3.97 -8.87 -1.02
C LEU A 184 5.13 -9.87 -0.88
N VAL A 185 4.85 -11.16 -0.73
CA VAL A 185 5.88 -12.21 -0.72
C VAL A 185 6.68 -12.19 -2.03
N GLU A 186 6.00 -12.19 -3.18
CA GLU A 186 6.68 -12.17 -4.48
C GLU A 186 7.48 -10.87 -4.69
N GLN A 187 7.05 -9.73 -4.16
CA GLN A 187 7.83 -8.49 -4.18
C GLN A 187 9.13 -8.61 -3.36
N VAL A 188 9.09 -9.30 -2.20
CA VAL A 188 10.32 -9.57 -1.44
C VAL A 188 11.27 -10.47 -2.23
N LEU A 189 10.76 -11.54 -2.83
CA LEU A 189 11.55 -12.45 -3.67
C LEU A 189 12.11 -11.75 -4.92
N ALA A 190 11.45 -10.70 -5.40
CA ALA A 190 11.94 -9.83 -6.46
C ALA A 190 12.99 -8.81 -5.99
N GLY A 191 13.18 -8.63 -4.67
CA GLY A 191 14.21 -7.77 -4.09
C GLY A 191 13.71 -6.54 -3.34
N ALA A 192 12.42 -6.42 -3.03
CA ALA A 192 11.92 -5.41 -2.12
C ALA A 192 12.50 -5.60 -0.71
N GLN A 193 12.95 -4.51 -0.07
CA GLN A 193 13.65 -4.55 1.21
C GLN A 193 12.82 -3.94 2.36
N LEU A 194 11.71 -3.33 2.04
CA LEU A 194 10.63 -2.92 2.94
C LEU A 194 9.31 -3.18 2.23
N LEU A 195 8.27 -3.40 3.00
CA LEU A 195 6.91 -3.53 2.49
C LEU A 195 6.00 -2.48 3.13
N GLN A 196 5.04 -1.98 2.36
CA GLN A 196 4.02 -1.07 2.88
C GLN A 196 2.62 -1.48 2.45
N VAL A 197 1.70 -1.50 3.40
CA VAL A 197 0.27 -1.68 3.14
C VAL A 197 -0.44 -0.35 3.34
N PHE A 198 -1.12 0.12 2.29
CA PHE A 198 -1.83 1.39 2.29
C PHE A 198 -3.33 1.17 2.54
N ASP A 199 -3.80 1.43 3.75
CA ASP A 199 -5.23 1.54 4.03
C ASP A 199 -5.67 3.02 3.98
N SER A 200 -5.73 3.54 2.76
CA SER A 200 -5.94 4.96 2.48
C SER A 200 -7.33 5.45 2.91
N TRP A 201 -8.29 4.55 3.04
CA TRP A 201 -9.69 4.84 3.40
C TRP A 201 -10.10 4.24 4.75
N ALA A 202 -9.12 3.85 5.57
CA ALA A 202 -9.37 3.32 6.90
C ALA A 202 -10.18 4.27 7.80
N GLY A 203 -9.91 5.57 7.70
CA GLY A 203 -10.61 6.62 8.46
C GLY A 203 -12.06 6.86 8.04
N GLU A 204 -12.51 6.23 6.94
CA GLU A 204 -13.92 6.25 6.53
C GLU A 204 -14.77 5.22 7.29
N LEU A 205 -14.14 4.30 7.99
CA LEU A 205 -14.80 3.31 8.84
C LEU A 205 -14.96 3.85 10.26
N THR A 206 -16.06 3.49 10.90
CA THR A 206 -16.19 3.66 12.35
C THR A 206 -15.15 2.78 13.08
N PRO A 207 -14.82 3.05 14.36
CA PRO A 207 -13.95 2.17 15.11
C PRO A 207 -14.43 0.70 15.16
N TYR A 208 -15.73 0.49 15.18
CA TYR A 208 -16.32 -0.85 15.15
C TYR A 208 -16.12 -1.51 13.77
N ASP A 209 -16.44 -0.81 12.68
CA ASP A 209 -16.30 -1.34 11.33
C ASP A 209 -14.84 -1.59 10.97
N PHE A 210 -13.93 -0.72 11.40
CA PHE A 210 -12.49 -0.93 11.23
C PHE A 210 -12.03 -2.23 11.89
N ARG A 211 -12.45 -2.49 13.14
CA ARG A 211 -12.14 -3.73 13.84
C ARG A 211 -12.77 -4.97 13.21
N THR A 212 -13.90 -4.79 12.52
CA THR A 212 -14.65 -5.90 11.91
C THR A 212 -14.22 -6.17 10.46
N PHE A 213 -14.01 -5.13 9.66
CA PHE A 213 -13.88 -5.24 8.20
C PHE A 213 -12.52 -4.78 7.65
N SER A 214 -11.60 -4.24 8.46
CA SER A 214 -10.25 -3.93 8.00
C SER A 214 -9.18 -4.67 8.81
N LEU A 215 -9.14 -4.47 10.11
CA LEU A 215 -8.08 -4.96 11.00
C LEU A 215 -7.81 -6.48 10.92
N PRO A 216 -8.81 -7.39 10.85
CA PRO A 216 -8.55 -8.83 10.75
C PRO A 216 -7.75 -9.20 9.50
N TYR A 217 -8.08 -8.60 8.37
CA TYR A 217 -7.44 -8.87 7.09
C TYR A 217 -6.03 -8.26 7.00
N LEU A 218 -5.80 -7.12 7.67
CA LEU A 218 -4.46 -6.57 7.85
C LEU A 218 -3.58 -7.51 8.68
N ARG A 219 -4.11 -8.08 9.76
CA ARG A 219 -3.41 -9.10 10.57
C ARG A 219 -3.08 -10.33 9.75
N ASN A 220 -4.04 -10.84 8.98
CA ASN A 220 -3.84 -11.99 8.11
C ASN A 220 -2.70 -11.74 7.11
N ILE A 221 -2.67 -10.57 6.47
CA ILE A 221 -1.57 -10.20 5.56
C ILE A 221 -0.22 -10.25 6.29
N ALA A 222 -0.11 -9.64 7.48
CA ALA A 222 1.15 -9.59 8.21
C ALA A 222 1.64 -10.98 8.63
N ILE A 223 0.73 -11.84 9.08
CA ILE A 223 1.03 -13.23 9.47
C ILE A 223 1.44 -14.03 8.25
N GLU A 224 0.60 -14.06 7.21
CA GLU A 224 0.86 -14.86 6.02
C GLU A 224 2.14 -14.49 5.28
N VAL A 225 2.47 -13.20 5.20
CA VAL A 225 3.73 -12.76 4.58
C VAL A 225 4.92 -13.28 5.37
N LYS A 226 4.91 -13.14 6.70
CA LYS A 226 6.01 -13.58 7.55
C LYS A 226 6.15 -15.10 7.53
N ASP A 227 5.07 -15.84 7.65
CA ASP A 227 5.07 -17.31 7.65
C ASP A 227 5.52 -17.90 6.31
N LYS A 228 5.05 -17.33 5.19
CA LYS A 228 5.49 -17.77 3.86
C LYS A 228 6.97 -17.48 3.60
N LEU A 229 7.47 -16.32 4.02
CA LEU A 229 8.89 -15.99 3.88
C LEU A 229 9.76 -16.87 4.78
N ASP A 230 9.33 -17.15 6.02
CA ASP A 230 10.03 -18.06 6.94
C ASP A 230 10.10 -19.48 6.36
N THR A 231 8.99 -19.99 5.83
CA THR A 231 8.94 -21.29 5.14
C THR A 231 9.94 -21.36 3.97
N LEU A 232 10.18 -20.24 3.28
CA LEU A 232 11.16 -20.12 2.20
C LEU A 232 12.57 -19.84 2.70
N SER A 233 12.80 -19.78 4.01
CA SER A 233 14.07 -19.38 4.64
C SER A 233 14.55 -17.99 4.20
N VAL A 234 13.63 -17.08 3.95
CA VAL A 234 13.90 -15.67 3.61
C VAL A 234 13.54 -14.81 4.82
N GLU A 235 14.49 -14.02 5.31
CA GLU A 235 14.23 -13.10 6.43
C GLU A 235 13.19 -12.06 6.02
N PRO A 236 12.04 -11.95 6.73
CA PRO A 236 11.03 -10.96 6.41
C PRO A 236 11.58 -9.53 6.53
N PRO A 237 11.40 -8.68 5.52
CA PRO A 237 11.74 -7.27 5.63
C PRO A 237 10.77 -6.56 6.58
N PRO A 238 11.11 -5.37 7.11
CA PRO A 238 10.16 -4.59 7.89
C PRO A 238 8.90 -4.27 7.08
N MET A 239 7.75 -4.45 7.72
CA MET A 239 6.44 -4.18 7.16
C MET A 239 5.83 -2.93 7.78
N ILE A 240 5.38 -2.00 6.95
CA ILE A 240 4.77 -0.72 7.34
C ILE A 240 3.27 -0.81 7.08
N LEU A 241 2.46 -0.45 8.09
CA LEU A 241 1.02 -0.23 7.90
C LEU A 241 0.70 1.26 7.96
N TYR A 242 0.09 1.78 6.92
CA TYR A 242 -0.42 3.14 6.85
C TYR A 242 -1.95 3.12 6.77
N ALA A 243 -2.62 3.26 7.93
CA ALA A 243 -4.09 3.30 8.04
C ALA A 243 -4.55 4.74 8.26
N LYS A 244 -4.64 5.50 7.13
CA LYS A 244 -4.97 6.92 7.14
C LYS A 244 -6.30 7.20 7.83
N GLY A 245 -6.29 8.12 8.79
CA GLY A 245 -7.48 8.57 9.52
C GLY A 245 -7.97 7.63 10.62
N ALA A 246 -7.57 6.35 10.64
CA ALA A 246 -7.96 5.39 11.66
C ALA A 246 -7.06 5.42 12.90
N ILE A 247 -5.90 6.07 12.83
CA ILE A 247 -4.89 6.07 13.89
C ILE A 247 -5.45 6.65 15.19
N ASN A 248 -6.21 7.74 15.12
CA ASN A 248 -6.73 8.43 16.30
C ASN A 248 -7.62 7.56 17.22
N HIS A 249 -8.24 6.52 16.67
CA HIS A 249 -9.14 5.65 17.44
C HIS A 249 -8.73 4.18 17.51
N SER A 250 -7.73 3.78 16.71
CA SER A 250 -7.34 2.37 16.58
C SER A 250 -5.84 2.13 16.65
N LEU A 251 -5.04 3.10 17.09
CA LEU A 251 -3.58 3.00 17.12
C LEU A 251 -3.09 1.77 17.91
N VAL A 252 -3.68 1.48 19.05
CA VAL A 252 -3.32 0.32 19.87
C VAL A 252 -3.66 -0.99 19.16
N ASP A 253 -4.82 -1.07 18.49
CA ASP A 253 -5.21 -2.24 17.71
C ASP A 253 -4.29 -2.43 16.49
N ILE A 254 -3.97 -1.33 15.80
CA ILE A 254 -3.05 -1.28 14.66
C ILE A 254 -1.65 -1.74 15.07
N SER A 255 -1.15 -1.30 16.22
CA SER A 255 0.16 -1.69 16.73
C SER A 255 0.29 -3.20 17.02
N LYS A 256 -0.84 -3.87 17.24
CA LYS A 256 -0.91 -5.32 17.48
C LYS A 256 -1.25 -6.13 16.20
N ALA A 257 -1.32 -5.47 15.05
CA ALA A 257 -1.68 -6.14 13.80
C ALA A 257 -0.53 -6.92 13.14
N GLY A 258 0.64 -6.99 13.76
CA GLY A 258 1.77 -7.79 13.27
C GLY A 258 2.73 -7.04 12.34
N PHE A 259 2.49 -5.75 12.06
CA PHE A 259 3.41 -4.87 11.34
C PHE A 259 4.53 -4.36 12.25
N ASP A 260 5.67 -4.03 11.65
CA ASP A 260 6.86 -3.58 12.39
C ASP A 260 6.91 -2.06 12.55
N VAL A 261 6.22 -1.35 11.66
CA VAL A 261 6.15 0.13 11.61
C VAL A 261 4.71 0.57 11.42
N VAL A 262 4.28 1.56 12.20
CA VAL A 262 3.00 2.24 12.00
C VAL A 262 3.24 3.60 11.36
N GLY A 263 2.70 3.79 10.15
CA GLY A 263 2.67 5.08 9.48
C GLY A 263 1.56 5.96 10.06
N ILE A 264 1.90 7.15 10.52
CA ILE A 264 0.93 8.13 11.01
C ILE A 264 0.73 9.25 9.99
N ASP A 265 -0.47 9.79 9.92
CA ASP A 265 -0.78 10.93 9.05
C ASP A 265 -0.69 12.28 9.80
N HIS A 266 -0.91 13.38 9.05
CA HIS A 266 -0.77 14.74 9.56
C HIS A 266 -1.80 15.12 10.65
N THR A 267 -2.80 14.30 10.90
CA THR A 267 -3.82 14.54 11.94
C THR A 267 -3.41 13.99 13.30
N VAL A 268 -2.30 13.24 13.33
CA VAL A 268 -1.83 12.55 14.54
C VAL A 268 -0.63 13.28 15.12
N GLU A 269 -0.70 13.65 16.39
CA GLU A 269 0.42 14.21 17.15
C GLU A 269 1.45 13.09 17.43
N PRO A 270 2.71 13.21 16.94
CA PRO A 270 3.71 12.14 17.11
C PRO A 270 4.03 11.82 18.57
N ALA A 271 4.04 12.82 19.44
CA ALA A 271 4.28 12.62 20.88
C ALA A 271 3.16 11.81 21.53
N TRP A 272 1.91 12.10 21.17
CA TRP A 272 0.75 11.33 21.63
C TRP A 272 0.80 9.88 21.12
N ALA A 273 1.09 9.68 19.85
CA ALA A 273 1.19 8.34 19.28
C ALA A 273 2.27 7.51 20.00
N ARG A 274 3.43 8.12 20.28
CA ARG A 274 4.52 7.48 21.02
C ARG A 274 4.09 7.09 22.43
N HIS A 275 3.38 7.97 23.14
CA HIS A 275 2.88 7.71 24.47
C HIS A 275 1.90 6.53 24.50
N CYS A 276 0.88 6.53 23.63
CA CYS A 276 -0.07 5.43 23.50
C CYS A 276 0.60 4.08 23.17
N LEU A 277 1.61 4.10 22.30
CA LEU A 277 2.35 2.88 21.95
C LEU A 277 3.24 2.40 23.08
N ALA A 278 3.86 3.29 23.86
CA ALA A 278 4.67 2.93 25.03
C ALA A 278 3.82 2.29 26.13
N GLU A 279 2.64 2.82 26.42
CA GLU A 279 1.71 2.25 27.41
C GLU A 279 1.18 0.86 26.97
N SER A 280 1.01 0.64 25.67
CA SER A 280 0.56 -0.64 25.13
C SER A 280 1.65 -1.72 25.11
N GLN A 281 2.91 -1.35 25.28
CA GLN A 281 4.11 -2.22 25.21
C GLN A 281 4.49 -2.89 26.52
N THR A 282 3.57 -3.35 27.32
CA THR A 282 3.90 -4.34 28.38
C THR A 282 4.45 -5.66 27.78
N SER A 283 4.62 -5.77 26.47
CA SER A 283 5.11 -6.95 25.77
C SER A 283 6.14 -6.62 24.64
N GLY A 284 7.30 -6.10 25.02
CA GLY A 284 8.59 -6.39 24.34
C GLY A 284 8.85 -6.01 22.88
N ARG A 285 7.97 -5.39 22.11
CA ARG A 285 8.23 -4.98 20.73
C ARG A 285 8.51 -3.48 20.61
N LYS A 286 9.66 -3.12 20.04
CA LYS A 286 10.02 -1.73 19.73
C LYS A 286 9.45 -1.34 18.36
N PHE A 287 8.70 -0.24 18.29
CA PHE A 287 8.22 0.33 17.03
C PHE A 287 9.10 1.49 16.59
N SER A 288 9.36 1.56 15.29
CA SER A 288 9.95 2.74 14.64
C SER A 288 8.84 3.58 14.00
N GLN A 289 8.91 4.90 14.16
CA GLN A 289 7.98 5.85 13.54
C GLN A 289 8.56 6.34 12.22
N VAL A 290 7.72 6.37 11.18
CA VAL A 290 8.00 7.10 9.93
C VAL A 290 7.04 8.29 9.88
N GLU A 291 7.56 9.50 10.06
CA GLU A 291 6.78 10.73 9.93
C GLU A 291 6.68 11.15 8.47
N SER A 292 5.46 11.32 7.94
CA SER A 292 5.27 12.04 6.69
C SER A 292 5.21 13.54 6.99
N LYS A 293 6.24 14.31 6.60
CA LYS A 293 6.16 15.78 6.66
C LYS A 293 5.03 16.29 5.77
N LYS A 294 4.27 17.26 6.30
CA LYS A 294 3.19 17.99 5.61
C LYS A 294 3.61 18.37 4.19
N SER A 295 3.02 17.72 3.19
CA SER A 295 2.94 18.33 1.86
C SER A 295 1.75 19.29 1.89
N GLY A 296 2.03 20.60 1.74
CA GLY A 296 0.99 21.61 1.63
C GLY A 296 -0.04 21.19 0.56
N GLN A 297 -1.30 21.22 0.95
CA GLN A 297 -2.40 21.09 0.01
C GLN A 297 -2.43 22.33 -0.87
N HIS A 298 -2.07 22.16 -2.13
CA HIS A 298 -2.64 23.00 -3.19
C HIS A 298 -3.43 22.07 -4.11
N PRO A 299 -4.73 22.32 -4.29
CA PRO A 299 -5.47 21.66 -5.35
C PRO A 299 -4.95 22.22 -6.67
N ILE A 300 -4.27 21.38 -7.44
CA ILE A 300 -4.00 21.71 -8.84
C ILE A 300 -5.06 20.97 -9.64
N ALA A 301 -5.89 21.79 -10.28
CA ALA A 301 -6.91 21.42 -11.26
C ALA A 301 -6.37 20.54 -12.39
#